data_de4a6be1100286b775512a14a95b9126
#
_entry.id   de4a6be1100286b775512a14a95b9126
#
_cell.length_a   1.000
_cell.length_b   1.000
_cell.length_c   1.000
_cell.angle_alpha   90.00
_cell.angle_beta   90.00
_cell.angle_gamma   90.00
#
_symmetry.space_group_name_H-M   'P 1'
#
loop_
_entity.id
_entity.type
_entity.pdbx_description
1 polymer ?
#
loop_
_entity_poly.entity_id
_entity_poly.type
_entity_poly.pdbx_seq_one_letter_code
_entity_poly.pdbx_strand_id
1 'polypeptide(L)'
;CIRDRNTGRMKNTGWEFEIGHRNNIGSISYNVNANFSIIKNKVLSLGVGNVEQLNGMVGNGSDLFIGFPMEMYYGYLTDGVFISNEEVKEWPDQSQLIPQSQKGDIRYKDISGPDGIPDGKVDPNYDRVYLGSRIPKYTFGLNLGAEYKGLDLSMQIQGVAGVSGMLEGFAGWALCGEGNVQKWQDEGRFDPNNPKRYPSYPRMQEVSGAAGFNTLPSDFWLLDASYIRLKNIQLGYTLPTKITTKAGISRLRFYVTAENPCTWNKYRKGWDPEINSDGRYYPILSTYTFGVNLKF
;
A
#
# COMPACT_ATOMS: atom_id res chain seq x y z
N CYS A 1 14.78 1.65 -37.45
CA CYS A 1 14.47 2.98 -36.87
C CYS A 1 13.35 2.83 -35.85
N ILE A 2 13.63 3.12 -34.57
CA ILE A 2 12.60 3.26 -33.53
C ILE A 2 12.04 4.66 -33.71
N ARG A 3 10.72 4.77 -33.94
CA ARG A 3 10.02 6.06 -33.93
C ARG A 3 9.25 6.15 -32.64
N ASP A 4 9.63 7.07 -31.76
CA ASP A 4 8.86 7.40 -30.58
C ASP A 4 7.58 8.12 -31.00
N ARG A 5 6.44 7.66 -30.44
CA ARG A 5 5.14 8.28 -30.63
C ARG A 5 4.52 8.58 -29.26
N ASN A 6 4.09 9.81 -29.05
CA ASN A 6 3.21 10.18 -27.93
C ASN A 6 1.81 9.68 -28.22
N THR A 7 1.45 8.51 -27.68
CA THR A 7 0.18 7.84 -27.99
C THR A 7 -0.81 7.86 -26.83
N GLY A 8 -0.33 8.08 -25.58
CA GLY A 8 -1.18 8.13 -24.40
C GLY A 8 -1.35 9.54 -23.85
N ARG A 9 -2.47 9.78 -23.19
CA ARG A 9 -2.75 11.02 -22.45
C ARG A 9 -3.26 10.69 -21.06
N MET A 10 -2.68 11.35 -20.06
CA MET A 10 -3.07 11.24 -18.67
C MET A 10 -3.29 12.63 -18.08
N LYS A 11 -4.19 12.74 -17.13
CA LYS A 11 -4.48 13.97 -16.41
C LYS A 11 -4.33 13.76 -14.91
N ASN A 12 -3.54 14.64 -14.28
CA ASN A 12 -3.51 14.81 -12.84
C ASN A 12 -4.21 16.14 -12.51
N THR A 13 -5.13 16.11 -11.58
CA THR A 13 -5.79 17.29 -11.02
C THR A 13 -5.78 17.19 -9.52
N GLY A 14 -5.57 18.32 -8.84
CA GLY A 14 -5.50 18.28 -7.38
C GLY A 14 -5.46 19.67 -6.77
N TRP A 15 -5.39 19.66 -5.45
CA TRP A 15 -5.19 20.81 -4.60
C TRP A 15 -4.02 20.56 -3.69
N GLU A 16 -3.17 21.54 -3.54
CA GLU A 16 -2.04 21.52 -2.64
C GLU A 16 -2.14 22.69 -1.68
N PHE A 17 -1.95 22.42 -0.40
CA PHE A 17 -1.98 23.40 0.67
C PHE A 17 -0.68 23.31 1.45
N GLU A 18 -0.10 24.46 1.72
CA GLU A 18 1.05 24.57 2.61
C GLU A 18 0.78 25.68 3.62
N ILE A 19 1.10 25.41 4.89
CA ILE A 19 1.03 26.38 5.97
C ILE A 19 2.28 26.28 6.82
N GLY A 20 2.95 27.41 7.01
CA GLY A 20 4.12 27.53 7.87
C GLY A 20 3.89 28.57 8.96
N HIS A 21 4.34 28.25 10.16
CA HIS A 21 4.34 29.19 11.28
C HIS A 21 5.63 29.07 12.09
N ARG A 22 6.23 30.21 12.37
CA ARG A 22 7.43 30.33 13.21
C ARG A 22 7.22 31.44 14.21
N ASN A 23 7.50 31.17 15.49
CA ASN A 23 7.37 32.17 16.55
C ASN A 23 8.25 31.84 17.76
N ASN A 24 8.34 32.79 18.67
CA ASN A 24 9.00 32.65 19.97
C ASN A 24 7.99 32.91 21.08
N ILE A 25 7.91 31.98 22.04
CA ILE A 25 7.10 32.12 23.25
C ILE A 25 8.04 32.10 24.44
N GLY A 26 8.35 33.29 24.96
CA GLY A 26 9.37 33.43 25.99
C GLY A 26 10.73 32.97 25.48
N SER A 27 11.31 31.97 26.11
CA SER A 27 12.60 31.37 25.72
C SER A 27 12.48 30.18 24.77
N ILE A 28 11.29 29.83 24.33
CA ILE A 28 11.02 28.71 23.38
C ILE A 28 10.89 29.31 21.98
N SER A 29 11.75 28.89 21.06
CA SER A 29 11.58 29.10 19.62
C SER A 29 10.97 27.86 19.00
N TYR A 30 9.95 28.00 18.15
CA TYR A 30 9.36 26.87 17.45
C TYR A 30 9.05 27.19 16.00
N ASN A 31 8.99 26.15 15.19
CA ASN A 31 8.51 26.20 13.82
C ASN A 31 7.63 24.98 13.53
N VAL A 32 6.57 25.24 12.79
CA VAL A 32 5.65 24.23 12.27
C VAL A 32 5.49 24.49 10.79
N ASN A 33 5.64 23.44 9.98
CA ASN A 33 5.33 23.49 8.56
C ASN A 33 4.49 22.25 8.23
N ALA A 34 3.30 22.45 7.69
CA ALA A 34 2.39 21.40 7.29
C ALA A 34 2.04 21.55 5.81
N ASN A 35 2.04 20.46 5.08
CA ASN A 35 1.54 20.38 3.71
C ASN A 35 0.48 19.29 3.60
N PHE A 36 -0.45 19.48 2.67
CA PHE A 36 -1.51 18.54 2.37
C PHE A 36 -1.86 18.63 0.89
N SER A 37 -1.91 17.47 0.22
CA SER A 37 -2.27 17.40 -1.20
C SER A 37 -3.41 16.42 -1.42
N ILE A 38 -4.32 16.78 -2.32
CA ILE A 38 -5.38 15.93 -2.84
C ILE A 38 -5.12 15.76 -4.32
N ILE A 39 -4.91 14.53 -4.78
CA ILE A 39 -4.56 14.23 -6.18
C ILE A 39 -5.57 13.26 -6.77
N LYS A 40 -6.04 13.57 -7.97
CA LYS A 40 -6.86 12.69 -8.81
C LYS A 40 -6.14 12.45 -10.12
N ASN A 41 -5.71 11.21 -10.31
CA ASN A 41 -5.11 10.72 -11.54
C ASN A 41 -6.17 10.10 -12.44
N LYS A 42 -6.10 10.31 -13.75
CA LYS A 42 -7.01 9.72 -14.74
C LYS A 42 -6.32 9.52 -16.08
N VAL A 43 -6.40 8.31 -16.61
CA VAL A 43 -6.01 7.99 -17.99
C VAL A 43 -7.10 8.49 -18.93
N LEU A 44 -6.74 9.29 -19.97
CA LEU A 44 -7.67 9.89 -20.91
C LEU A 44 -7.67 9.16 -22.26
N SER A 45 -6.51 8.68 -22.72
CA SER A 45 -6.39 7.92 -23.95
C SER A 45 -5.12 7.07 -23.94
N LEU A 46 -5.09 5.99 -24.71
CA LEU A 46 -3.98 5.05 -24.80
C LEU A 46 -3.41 4.89 -26.22
N GLY A 47 -3.92 5.69 -27.17
CA GLY A 47 -3.37 5.78 -28.54
C GLY A 47 -3.59 4.58 -29.46
N VAL A 48 -4.35 3.59 -29.06
CA VAL A 48 -4.71 2.39 -29.83
C VAL A 48 -6.22 2.29 -30.04
N GLY A 49 -6.83 3.38 -30.47
CA GLY A 49 -8.27 3.49 -30.62
C GLY A 49 -8.99 3.81 -29.29
N ASN A 50 -10.26 4.09 -29.36
CA ASN A 50 -11.11 4.26 -28.19
C ASN A 50 -11.47 2.87 -27.65
N VAL A 51 -10.67 2.36 -26.73
CA VAL A 51 -11.06 1.18 -25.96
C VAL A 51 -11.96 1.66 -24.82
N GLU A 52 -13.25 1.74 -25.12
CA GLU A 52 -14.27 2.13 -24.13
C GLU A 52 -14.60 0.97 -23.16
N GLN A 53 -14.20 -0.23 -23.47
CA GLN A 53 -14.51 -1.41 -22.68
C GLN A 53 -13.37 -1.74 -21.70
N LEU A 54 -13.73 -1.92 -20.43
CA LEU A 54 -12.85 -2.37 -19.35
C LEU A 54 -12.21 -3.75 -19.58
N ASN A 55 -12.69 -4.50 -20.55
CA ASN A 55 -12.19 -5.84 -20.94
C ASN A 55 -10.93 -5.79 -21.80
N GLY A 56 -10.58 -4.63 -22.34
CA GLY A 56 -9.39 -4.43 -23.15
C GLY A 56 -8.29 -3.78 -22.35
N MET A 57 -7.33 -4.56 -21.90
CA MET A 57 -6.08 -4.04 -21.38
C MET A 57 -5.26 -3.45 -22.52
N VAL A 58 -4.96 -2.18 -22.42
CA VAL A 58 -4.17 -1.47 -23.40
C VAL A 58 -3.03 -0.75 -22.67
N GLY A 59 -1.82 -1.21 -22.86
CA GLY A 59 -0.64 -0.62 -22.25
C GLY A 59 0.33 -1.66 -21.70
N ASN A 60 1.39 -1.19 -21.07
CA ASN A 60 2.38 -2.02 -20.41
C ASN A 60 1.83 -2.59 -19.10
N GLY A 61 1.08 -3.64 -19.20
CA GLY A 61 0.53 -4.31 -18.05
C GLY A 61 -0.98 -4.12 -17.89
N SER A 62 -1.50 -4.84 -16.96
CA SER A 62 -2.90 -5.08 -16.70
C SER A 62 -3.68 -3.89 -16.15
N ASP A 63 -3.05 -2.75 -15.92
CA ASP A 63 -3.53 -1.78 -14.95
C ASP A 63 -3.85 -0.40 -15.55
N LEU A 64 -3.92 -0.29 -16.87
CA LEU A 64 -4.22 0.95 -17.58
C LEU A 64 -5.55 0.90 -18.30
N PHE A 65 -6.54 1.59 -17.76
CA PHE A 65 -7.87 1.73 -18.35
C PHE A 65 -8.28 3.18 -18.53
N ILE A 66 -8.87 3.51 -19.69
CA ILE A 66 -9.38 4.84 -19.96
C ILE A 66 -10.48 5.18 -18.94
N GLY A 67 -10.35 6.35 -18.33
CA GLY A 67 -11.31 6.82 -17.32
C GLY A 67 -10.92 6.53 -15.88
N PHE A 68 -9.97 5.64 -15.64
CA PHE A 68 -9.49 5.24 -14.33
C PHE A 68 -8.08 5.78 -14.03
N PRO A 69 -7.62 5.73 -12.79
CA PRO A 69 -6.25 6.06 -12.46
C PRO A 69 -5.27 5.03 -13.01
N MET A 70 -4.02 5.42 -13.16
CA MET A 70 -2.92 4.46 -13.37
C MET A 70 -2.80 3.54 -12.16
N GLU A 71 -2.15 2.38 -12.37
CA GLU A 71 -1.84 1.42 -11.30
C GLU A 71 -3.09 1.06 -10.46
N MET A 72 -4.18 0.83 -11.15
CA MET A 72 -5.41 0.38 -10.51
C MET A 72 -5.40 -1.13 -10.31
N TYR A 73 -6.03 -1.57 -9.23
CA TYR A 73 -6.40 -2.97 -9.05
C TYR A 73 -7.73 -3.22 -9.73
N TYR A 74 -7.76 -4.21 -10.62
CA TYR A 74 -8.93 -4.64 -11.35
C TYR A 74 -9.11 -6.14 -11.16
N GLY A 75 -10.23 -6.56 -10.58
CA GLY A 75 -10.41 -7.95 -10.17
C GLY A 75 -11.82 -8.21 -9.67
N TYR A 76 -11.98 -9.29 -8.92
CA TYR A 76 -13.28 -9.83 -8.54
C TYR A 76 -13.72 -9.37 -7.15
N LEU A 77 -15.03 -9.22 -6.99
CA LEU A 77 -15.63 -9.15 -5.67
C LEU A 77 -15.84 -10.57 -5.12
N THR A 78 -15.71 -10.72 -3.81
CA THR A 78 -15.81 -12.01 -3.14
C THR A 78 -16.87 -12.01 -2.06
N ASP A 79 -17.29 -13.22 -1.65
CA ASP A 79 -18.16 -13.42 -0.49
C ASP A 79 -17.56 -14.49 0.44
N GLY A 80 -16.33 -14.24 0.89
CA GLY A 80 -15.57 -15.18 1.70
C GLY A 80 -15.17 -16.43 0.97
N VAL A 81 -15.21 -17.57 1.65
CA VAL A 81 -14.85 -18.89 1.10
C VAL A 81 -16.01 -19.88 1.20
N PHE A 82 -16.00 -20.93 0.38
CA PHE A 82 -16.95 -22.05 0.52
C PHE A 82 -16.73 -22.77 1.85
N ILE A 83 -17.79 -22.98 2.62
CA ILE A 83 -17.71 -23.76 3.88
C ILE A 83 -18.03 -25.23 3.68
N SER A 84 -18.69 -25.60 2.57
CA SER A 84 -18.98 -26.99 2.19
C SER A 84 -18.90 -27.15 0.67
N ASN A 85 -18.86 -28.42 0.21
CA ASN A 85 -18.90 -28.75 -1.22
C ASN A 85 -20.32 -28.68 -1.81
N GLU A 86 -21.35 -28.69 -0.99
CA GLU A 86 -22.72 -28.45 -1.39
C GLU A 86 -22.90 -27.01 -1.87
N GLU A 87 -22.34 -26.04 -1.13
CA GLU A 87 -22.37 -24.64 -1.53
C GLU A 87 -21.71 -24.38 -2.88
N VAL A 88 -20.64 -25.12 -3.23
CA VAL A 88 -19.98 -24.99 -4.54
C VAL A 88 -20.95 -25.27 -5.68
N LYS A 89 -21.89 -26.25 -5.49
CA LYS A 89 -22.86 -26.65 -6.51
C LYS A 89 -24.02 -25.66 -6.64
N GLU A 90 -24.30 -24.90 -5.56
CA GLU A 90 -25.40 -23.93 -5.51
C GLU A 90 -24.94 -22.52 -5.91
N TRP A 91 -23.64 -22.30 -5.92
CA TRP A 91 -23.02 -21.00 -6.28
C TRP A 91 -22.93 -20.86 -7.80
N PRO A 92 -22.92 -19.62 -8.35
CA PRO A 92 -22.60 -19.38 -9.75
C PRO A 92 -21.34 -20.10 -10.21
N ASP A 93 -21.36 -20.65 -11.41
CA ASP A 93 -20.25 -21.44 -11.95
C ASP A 93 -18.98 -20.57 -12.12
N GLN A 94 -17.98 -20.79 -11.28
CA GLN A 94 -16.67 -20.13 -11.35
C GLN A 94 -15.56 -21.02 -11.92
N SER A 95 -15.91 -22.08 -12.66
CA SER A 95 -14.95 -23.04 -13.20
C SER A 95 -13.94 -22.46 -14.18
N GLN A 96 -14.27 -21.33 -14.83
CA GLN A 96 -13.32 -20.58 -15.64
C GLN A 96 -12.19 -19.94 -14.81
N LEU A 97 -12.42 -19.68 -13.53
CA LEU A 97 -11.46 -19.09 -12.60
C LEU A 97 -10.74 -20.17 -11.80
N ILE A 98 -11.49 -21.07 -11.20
CA ILE A 98 -11.01 -22.23 -10.43
C ILE A 98 -11.71 -23.47 -10.98
N PRO A 99 -11.05 -24.25 -11.86
CA PRO A 99 -11.69 -25.37 -12.56
C PRO A 99 -12.32 -26.41 -11.66
N GLN A 100 -11.81 -26.61 -10.46
CA GLN A 100 -12.31 -27.58 -9.48
C GLN A 100 -12.44 -26.91 -8.11
N SER A 101 -13.39 -26.01 -8.00
CA SER A 101 -13.68 -25.34 -6.73
C SER A 101 -14.14 -26.34 -5.67
N GLN A 102 -13.72 -26.12 -4.43
CA GLN A 102 -14.08 -26.96 -3.28
C GLN A 102 -14.16 -26.12 -2.00
N LYS A 103 -14.59 -26.73 -0.91
CA LYS A 103 -14.62 -26.06 0.40
C LYS A 103 -13.27 -25.43 0.75
N GLY A 104 -13.29 -24.18 1.23
CA GLY A 104 -12.11 -23.38 1.53
C GLY A 104 -11.58 -22.55 0.37
N ASP A 105 -12.08 -22.72 -0.85
CA ASP A 105 -11.79 -21.83 -1.97
C ASP A 105 -12.58 -20.53 -1.88
N ILE A 106 -12.02 -19.45 -2.43
CA ILE A 106 -12.66 -18.14 -2.48
C ILE A 106 -13.93 -18.23 -3.35
N ARG A 107 -15.02 -17.66 -2.85
CA ARG A 107 -16.29 -17.49 -3.58
C ARG A 107 -16.25 -16.16 -4.31
N TYR A 108 -16.10 -16.20 -5.63
CA TYR A 108 -16.18 -15.00 -6.46
C TYR A 108 -17.64 -14.71 -6.81
N LYS A 109 -18.03 -13.44 -6.82
CA LYS A 109 -19.41 -13.04 -7.12
C LYS A 109 -19.61 -12.93 -8.61
N ASP A 110 -20.74 -13.47 -9.07
CA ASP A 110 -21.36 -13.14 -10.34
C ASP A 110 -22.05 -11.80 -10.18
N ILE A 111 -21.59 -10.77 -10.87
CA ILE A 111 -22.11 -9.39 -10.77
C ILE A 111 -22.68 -8.88 -12.09
N SER A 112 -22.32 -9.54 -13.20
CA SER A 112 -22.76 -9.14 -14.54
C SER A 112 -22.66 -10.29 -15.51
N GLY A 113 -23.22 -10.12 -16.70
CA GLY A 113 -23.14 -11.04 -17.82
C GLY A 113 -23.25 -10.26 -19.14
N PRO A 114 -23.45 -10.94 -20.27
CA PRO A 114 -23.56 -10.29 -21.59
C PRO A 114 -24.64 -9.21 -21.66
N ASP A 115 -25.72 -9.38 -20.89
CA ASP A 115 -26.86 -8.43 -20.85
C ASP A 115 -26.74 -7.40 -19.70
N GLY A 116 -25.60 -7.37 -19.01
CA GLY A 116 -25.34 -6.47 -17.89
C GLY A 116 -25.99 -6.87 -16.57
N ILE A 117 -26.49 -8.10 -16.45
CA ILE A 117 -27.07 -8.70 -15.24
C ILE A 117 -26.37 -10.03 -14.95
N PRO A 118 -26.34 -10.52 -13.68
CA PRO A 118 -25.80 -11.82 -13.34
C PRO A 118 -26.40 -12.95 -14.18
N ASP A 119 -25.56 -13.83 -14.73
CA ASP A 119 -25.96 -14.89 -15.65
C ASP A 119 -25.75 -16.32 -15.09
N GLY A 120 -25.36 -16.44 -13.83
CA GLY A 120 -25.08 -17.71 -13.15
C GLY A 120 -23.66 -18.24 -13.37
N LYS A 121 -22.78 -17.42 -13.96
CA LYS A 121 -21.36 -17.75 -14.17
C LYS A 121 -20.49 -16.61 -13.69
N VAL A 122 -19.29 -16.94 -13.25
CA VAL A 122 -18.26 -15.95 -12.91
C VAL A 122 -17.16 -16.04 -13.95
N ASP A 123 -17.00 -14.99 -14.76
CA ASP A 123 -16.02 -14.99 -15.83
C ASP A 123 -15.20 -13.68 -15.89
N PRO A 124 -14.02 -13.71 -16.55
CA PRO A 124 -13.12 -12.56 -16.58
C PRO A 124 -13.61 -11.40 -17.44
N ASN A 125 -14.66 -11.55 -18.24
CA ASN A 125 -15.12 -10.48 -19.13
C ASN A 125 -16.13 -9.56 -18.45
N TYR A 126 -16.98 -10.10 -17.56
CA TYR A 126 -18.13 -9.39 -17.02
C TYR A 126 -18.05 -9.15 -15.51
N ASP A 127 -17.31 -9.99 -14.74
CA ASP A 127 -17.36 -9.99 -13.28
C ASP A 127 -16.21 -9.27 -12.58
N ARG A 128 -15.35 -8.60 -13.35
CA ARG A 128 -14.26 -7.80 -12.76
C ARG A 128 -14.66 -6.34 -12.61
N VAL A 129 -14.21 -5.74 -11.51
CA VAL A 129 -14.47 -4.34 -11.18
C VAL A 129 -13.20 -3.62 -10.74
N TYR A 130 -13.27 -2.29 -10.71
CA TYR A 130 -12.25 -1.47 -10.06
C TYR A 130 -12.30 -1.69 -8.55
N LEU A 131 -11.21 -2.18 -7.99
CA LEU A 131 -11.06 -2.46 -6.56
C LEU A 131 -10.37 -1.32 -5.80
N GLY A 132 -9.44 -0.65 -6.44
CA GLY A 132 -8.65 0.40 -5.82
C GLY A 132 -7.45 0.83 -6.65
N SER A 133 -6.61 1.71 -6.13
CA SER A 133 -5.40 2.17 -6.81
C SER A 133 -4.22 2.23 -5.85
N ARG A 134 -3.02 2.02 -6.38
CA ARG A 134 -1.74 2.21 -5.69
C ARG A 134 -1.33 3.68 -5.60
N ILE A 135 -1.99 4.56 -6.35
CA ILE A 135 -1.73 6.00 -6.28
C ILE A 135 -2.53 6.58 -5.11
N PRO A 136 -1.86 7.17 -4.11
CA PRO A 136 -2.55 7.81 -2.99
C PRO A 136 -3.43 8.97 -3.46
N LYS A 137 -4.63 9.08 -2.91
CA LYS A 137 -5.51 10.25 -3.13
C LYS A 137 -5.11 11.43 -2.26
N TYR A 138 -4.61 11.16 -1.06
CA TYR A 138 -4.24 12.16 -0.07
C TYR A 138 -2.82 11.92 0.38
N THR A 139 -2.01 12.99 0.40
CA THR A 139 -0.67 12.97 0.98
C THR A 139 -0.53 14.14 1.95
N PHE A 140 0.17 13.93 3.04
CA PHE A 140 0.44 14.98 4.00
C PHE A 140 1.83 14.85 4.62
N GLY A 141 2.37 15.99 4.97
CA GLY A 141 3.62 16.11 5.69
C GLY A 141 3.50 17.12 6.82
N LEU A 142 4.18 16.86 7.93
CA LEU A 142 4.26 17.77 9.06
C LEU A 142 5.70 17.81 9.57
N ASN A 143 6.30 18.99 9.53
CA ASN A 143 7.61 19.26 10.10
C ASN A 143 7.46 20.13 11.34
N LEU A 144 8.00 19.68 12.44
CA LEU A 144 7.99 20.36 13.73
C LEU A 144 9.43 20.61 14.18
N GLY A 145 9.70 21.80 14.68
CA GLY A 145 10.96 22.14 15.32
C GLY A 145 10.70 22.94 16.59
N ALA A 146 11.48 22.70 17.62
CA ALA A 146 11.46 23.49 18.85
C ALA A 146 12.86 23.61 19.46
N GLU A 147 13.18 24.77 20.00
CA GLU A 147 14.43 25.04 20.69
C GLU A 147 14.17 25.71 22.04
N TYR A 148 14.87 25.24 23.08
CA TYR A 148 14.78 25.79 24.41
C TYR A 148 16.08 25.62 25.17
N LYS A 149 16.76 26.74 25.52
CA LYS A 149 17.99 26.78 26.36
C LYS A 149 19.05 25.75 25.95
N GLY A 150 19.32 25.63 24.63
CA GLY A 150 20.30 24.71 24.08
C GLY A 150 19.75 23.32 23.77
N LEU A 151 18.55 22.97 24.20
CA LEU A 151 17.82 21.77 23.77
C LEU A 151 17.14 22.07 22.43
N ASP A 152 17.25 21.18 21.46
CA ASP A 152 16.57 21.27 20.19
C ASP A 152 15.88 19.95 19.85
N LEU A 153 14.65 20.05 19.36
CA LEU A 153 13.85 18.94 18.87
C LEU A 153 13.44 19.23 17.43
N SER A 154 13.61 18.25 16.55
CA SER A 154 12.99 18.26 15.22
C SER A 154 12.27 16.96 14.95
N MET A 155 11.12 17.04 14.28
CA MET A 155 10.30 15.89 13.91
C MET A 155 9.78 16.07 12.50
N GLN A 156 9.76 14.99 11.74
CA GLN A 156 9.14 14.90 10.43
C GLN A 156 8.14 13.74 10.41
N ILE A 157 6.89 14.05 10.16
CA ILE A 157 5.80 13.11 10.02
C ILE A 157 5.32 13.15 8.58
N GLN A 158 5.07 11.98 8.00
CA GLN A 158 4.53 11.81 6.66
C GLN A 158 3.37 10.84 6.70
N GLY A 159 2.40 11.01 5.82
CA GLY A 159 1.36 10.03 5.64
C GLY A 159 0.68 10.11 4.30
N VAL A 160 0.01 9.01 3.96
CA VAL A 160 -0.82 8.89 2.77
C VAL A 160 -2.13 8.21 3.13
N ALA A 161 -3.18 8.53 2.38
CA ALA A 161 -4.48 7.88 2.55
C ALA A 161 -5.20 7.73 1.20
N GLY A 162 -6.20 6.84 1.18
CA GLY A 162 -6.94 6.52 -0.03
C GLY A 162 -6.06 5.79 -1.05
N VAL A 163 -5.23 4.90 -0.59
CA VAL A 163 -4.32 4.05 -1.36
C VAL A 163 -4.57 2.59 -1.01
N SER A 164 -4.56 1.74 -2.02
CA SER A 164 -4.73 0.29 -1.86
C SER A 164 -3.40 -0.41 -2.11
N GLY A 165 -3.22 -1.58 -1.49
CA GLY A 165 -2.13 -2.49 -1.73
C GLY A 165 -2.62 -3.92 -1.81
N MET A 166 -1.82 -4.80 -2.40
CA MET A 166 -2.11 -6.22 -2.50
C MET A 166 -0.82 -6.99 -2.23
N LEU A 167 -0.91 -8.04 -1.42
CA LEU A 167 0.19 -8.98 -1.26
C LEU A 167 0.07 -10.07 -2.31
N GLU A 168 1.12 -10.28 -3.08
CA GLU A 168 1.18 -11.24 -4.18
C GLU A 168 2.44 -12.12 -4.06
N GLY A 169 2.53 -13.16 -4.87
CA GLY A 169 3.70 -14.02 -4.93
C GLY A 169 4.13 -14.54 -3.56
N PHE A 170 5.42 -14.46 -3.27
CA PHE A 170 5.99 -14.92 -2.00
C PHE A 170 5.47 -14.17 -0.76
N ALA A 171 4.99 -12.94 -0.92
CA ALA A 171 4.42 -12.17 0.19
C ALA A 171 2.99 -12.57 0.52
N GLY A 172 2.18 -12.87 -0.49
CA GLY A 172 0.74 -13.11 -0.35
C GLY A 172 0.36 -14.59 -0.29
N TRP A 173 1.03 -15.42 -1.07
CA TRP A 173 0.58 -16.79 -1.31
C TRP A 173 1.47 -17.81 -0.59
N ALA A 174 0.84 -18.67 0.22
CA ALA A 174 1.53 -19.77 0.87
C ALA A 174 2.01 -20.78 -0.18
N LEU A 175 3.17 -21.39 0.07
CA LEU A 175 3.78 -22.40 -0.78
C LEU A 175 4.00 -21.95 -2.24
N CYS A 176 4.13 -20.64 -2.46
CA CYS A 176 4.41 -20.07 -3.77
C CYS A 176 5.86 -20.34 -4.19
N GLY A 177 6.04 -21.00 -5.35
CA GLY A 177 7.36 -21.27 -5.92
C GLY A 177 8.31 -21.98 -4.95
N GLU A 178 7.85 -23.08 -4.34
CA GLU A 178 8.59 -23.85 -3.31
C GLU A 178 8.88 -23.06 -2.01
N GLY A 179 8.16 -21.93 -1.82
CA GLY A 179 8.28 -21.11 -0.62
C GLY A 179 7.63 -21.72 0.61
N ASN A 180 7.86 -21.09 1.75
CA ASN A 180 7.31 -21.49 3.04
C ASN A 180 5.96 -20.83 3.32
N VAL A 181 5.30 -21.29 4.39
CA VAL A 181 4.08 -20.69 4.94
C VAL A 181 4.45 -19.66 5.98
N GLN A 182 3.86 -18.48 5.89
CA GLN A 182 4.00 -17.44 6.91
C GLN A 182 3.02 -17.70 8.06
N LYS A 183 3.38 -17.27 9.27
CA LYS A 183 2.56 -17.46 10.48
C LYS A 183 1.12 -16.99 10.32
N TRP A 184 0.90 -15.79 9.73
CA TRP A 184 -0.44 -15.25 9.54
C TRP A 184 -1.28 -16.05 8.54
N GLN A 185 -0.64 -16.72 7.57
CA GLN A 185 -1.32 -17.59 6.61
C GLN A 185 -1.79 -18.87 7.31
N ASP A 186 -0.93 -19.48 8.13
CA ASP A 186 -1.29 -20.69 8.88
C ASP A 186 -2.35 -20.42 9.94
N GLU A 187 -2.20 -19.38 10.75
CA GLU A 187 -3.17 -19.00 11.78
C GLU A 187 -4.51 -18.53 11.21
N GLY A 188 -4.50 -17.94 10.00
CA GLY A 188 -5.68 -17.36 9.35
C GLY A 188 -6.36 -18.23 8.32
N ARG A 189 -5.82 -19.41 8.00
CA ARG A 189 -6.33 -20.27 6.95
C ARG A 189 -7.70 -20.88 7.27
N PHE A 190 -8.38 -21.25 6.21
CA PHE A 190 -9.59 -22.05 6.34
C PHE A 190 -9.30 -23.38 7.04
N ASP A 191 -10.04 -23.64 8.12
CA ASP A 191 -9.99 -24.92 8.87
C ASP A 191 -11.21 -25.77 8.50
N PRO A 192 -11.02 -26.93 7.85
CA PRO A 192 -12.12 -27.82 7.48
C PRO A 192 -12.85 -28.44 8.68
N ASN A 193 -12.25 -28.46 9.87
CA ASN A 193 -12.85 -28.95 11.10
C ASN A 193 -13.67 -27.87 11.85
N ASN A 194 -13.39 -26.58 11.57
CA ASN A 194 -14.12 -25.46 12.10
C ASN A 194 -14.32 -24.40 10.99
N PRO A 195 -15.16 -24.69 9.98
CA PRO A 195 -15.27 -23.88 8.79
C PRO A 195 -15.86 -22.50 9.11
N LYS A 196 -15.11 -21.46 8.74
CA LYS A 196 -15.55 -20.07 8.83
C LYS A 196 -15.65 -19.48 7.43
N ARG A 197 -16.71 -18.69 7.19
CA ARG A 197 -16.96 -18.01 5.91
C ARG A 197 -15.89 -17.00 5.55
N TYR A 198 -15.36 -16.27 6.52
CA TYR A 198 -14.44 -15.17 6.33
C TYR A 198 -13.10 -15.42 7.08
N PRO A 199 -12.32 -16.44 6.66
CA PRO A 199 -10.98 -16.63 7.17
C PRO A 199 -10.06 -15.54 6.60
N SER A 200 -8.93 -15.31 7.24
CA SER A 200 -7.93 -14.35 6.71
C SER A 200 -7.10 -14.94 5.57
N TYR A 201 -7.18 -16.24 5.34
CA TYR A 201 -6.51 -16.98 4.28
C TYR A 201 -7.40 -18.14 3.80
N PRO A 202 -7.48 -18.42 2.49
CA PRO A 202 -8.27 -19.53 1.98
C PRO A 202 -7.63 -20.88 2.37
N ARG A 203 -8.12 -21.99 1.84
CA ARG A 203 -7.44 -23.27 2.03
C ARG A 203 -6.02 -23.22 1.51
N MET A 204 -5.11 -23.91 2.21
CA MET A 204 -3.74 -24.07 1.77
C MET A 204 -3.65 -24.92 0.51
N GLN A 205 -2.88 -24.46 -0.45
CA GLN A 205 -2.54 -25.21 -1.66
C GLN A 205 -1.18 -24.76 -2.18
N GLU A 206 -0.47 -25.64 -2.83
CA GLU A 206 0.75 -25.28 -3.54
C GLU A 206 0.40 -24.42 -4.76
N VAL A 207 1.08 -23.29 -4.90
CA VAL A 207 0.90 -22.36 -6.01
C VAL A 207 2.07 -22.53 -6.97
N SER A 208 1.91 -23.41 -7.95
CA SER A 208 2.82 -23.62 -9.06
C SER A 208 2.18 -23.11 -10.36
N GLY A 209 2.63 -21.98 -10.86
CA GLY A 209 2.03 -21.34 -12.04
C GLY A 209 0.93 -20.33 -11.70
N ALA A 210 0.22 -19.85 -12.72
CA ALA A 210 -0.68 -18.69 -12.59
C ALA A 210 -2.18 -19.03 -12.60
N ALA A 211 -2.59 -20.25 -12.86
CA ALA A 211 -3.99 -20.58 -13.13
C ALA A 211 -4.59 -21.57 -12.13
N GLY A 212 -5.87 -21.37 -11.81
CA GLY A 212 -6.68 -22.34 -11.08
C GLY A 212 -6.56 -22.30 -9.57
N PHE A 213 -6.05 -21.22 -9.00
CA PHE A 213 -5.82 -21.06 -7.57
C PHE A 213 -6.52 -19.84 -6.99
N ASN A 214 -6.61 -19.80 -5.65
CA ASN A 214 -7.17 -18.66 -4.90
C ASN A 214 -6.28 -17.39 -4.93
N THR A 215 -5.58 -17.16 -6.04
CA THR A 215 -4.58 -16.08 -6.18
C THR A 215 -5.02 -14.96 -7.09
N LEU A 216 -6.23 -15.02 -7.60
CA LEU A 216 -6.76 -14.01 -8.52
C LEU A 216 -6.94 -12.67 -7.80
N PRO A 217 -6.62 -11.54 -8.48
CA PRO A 217 -6.86 -10.21 -7.95
C PRO A 217 -8.32 -10.06 -7.52
N SER A 218 -8.53 -9.72 -6.25
CA SER A 218 -9.87 -9.62 -5.65
C SER A 218 -9.85 -8.75 -4.40
N ASP A 219 -11.02 -8.35 -3.94
CA ASP A 219 -11.19 -7.66 -2.68
C ASP A 219 -10.77 -8.50 -1.45
N PHE A 220 -10.70 -9.84 -1.59
CA PHE A 220 -10.14 -10.73 -0.57
C PHE A 220 -8.67 -10.42 -0.26
N TRP A 221 -7.88 -10.08 -1.26
CA TRP A 221 -6.44 -9.79 -1.15
C TRP A 221 -6.12 -8.30 -0.99
N LEU A 222 -7.11 -7.44 -1.26
CA LEU A 222 -6.91 -5.99 -1.21
C LEU A 222 -6.75 -5.51 0.23
N LEU A 223 -5.74 -4.68 0.45
CA LEU A 223 -5.42 -4.09 1.75
C LEU A 223 -5.50 -2.57 1.68
N ASP A 224 -5.90 -1.93 2.78
CA ASP A 224 -5.74 -0.50 2.97
C ASP A 224 -4.25 -0.19 3.24
N ALA A 225 -3.59 0.41 2.26
CA ALA A 225 -2.19 0.80 2.35
C ALA A 225 -1.98 2.23 2.89
N SER A 226 -3.01 2.83 3.45
CA SER A 226 -2.91 4.14 4.13
C SER A 226 -2.04 4.01 5.38
N TYR A 227 -1.17 5.00 5.61
CA TYR A 227 -0.29 5.01 6.77
C TYR A 227 0.05 6.41 7.24
N ILE A 228 0.52 6.50 8.48
CA ILE A 228 1.22 7.65 9.06
C ILE A 228 2.57 7.16 9.55
N ARG A 229 3.64 7.85 9.21
CA ARG A 229 5.01 7.48 9.59
C ARG A 229 5.74 8.64 10.23
N LEU A 230 6.35 8.39 11.38
CA LEU A 230 7.37 9.27 11.92
C LEU A 230 8.66 9.00 11.12
N LYS A 231 8.95 9.87 10.14
CA LYS A 231 10.10 9.69 9.24
C LYS A 231 11.42 9.97 9.92
N ASN A 232 11.43 11.02 10.73
CA ASN A 232 12.62 11.43 11.46
C ASN A 232 12.23 12.08 12.78
N ILE A 233 12.98 11.79 13.82
CA ILE A 233 12.98 12.56 15.07
C ILE A 233 14.41 12.74 15.53
N GLN A 234 14.80 13.96 15.82
CA GLN A 234 16.11 14.29 16.36
C GLN A 234 15.95 15.12 17.62
N LEU A 235 16.66 14.72 18.66
CA LEU A 235 16.82 15.47 19.90
C LEU A 235 18.30 15.86 20.05
N GLY A 236 18.58 17.14 20.18
CA GLY A 236 19.92 17.66 20.37
C GLY A 236 20.06 18.49 21.62
N TYR A 237 21.27 18.56 22.15
CA TYR A 237 21.63 19.47 23.22
C TYR A 237 22.96 20.15 22.94
N THR A 238 22.94 21.47 22.88
CA THR A 238 24.13 22.32 22.74
C THR A 238 24.55 22.81 24.11
N LEU A 239 25.78 22.48 24.51
CA LEU A 239 26.32 22.94 25.78
C LEU A 239 26.47 24.47 25.80
N PRO A 240 26.26 25.10 26.97
CA PRO A 240 26.46 26.52 27.13
C PRO A 240 27.90 26.90 26.82
N THR A 241 28.11 27.98 26.07
CA THR A 241 29.43 28.48 25.66
C THR A 241 30.36 28.77 26.84
N LYS A 242 29.81 29.20 27.99
CA LYS A 242 30.56 29.39 29.24
C LYS A 242 31.35 28.19 29.70
N ILE A 243 30.92 26.97 29.33
CA ILE A 243 31.60 25.73 29.69
C ILE A 243 32.62 25.36 28.60
N THR A 244 32.24 25.48 27.34
CA THR A 244 33.01 24.95 26.20
C THR A 244 34.19 25.86 25.83
N THR A 245 34.09 27.19 26.03
CA THR A 245 35.18 28.13 25.76
C THR A 245 36.41 27.94 26.64
N LYS A 246 36.23 27.36 27.85
CA LYS A 246 37.37 27.00 28.70
C LYS A 246 38.29 25.95 28.07
N ALA A 247 37.75 25.14 27.16
CA ALA A 247 38.44 24.11 26.42
C ALA A 247 38.81 24.55 24.98
N GLY A 248 38.65 25.82 24.63
CA GLY A 248 38.89 26.33 23.27
C GLY A 248 37.81 25.89 22.25
N ILE A 249 36.67 25.41 22.74
CA ILE A 249 35.58 24.91 21.89
C ILE A 249 34.52 26.01 21.76
N SER A 250 34.21 26.42 20.54
CA SER A 250 33.20 27.45 20.26
C SER A 250 31.78 26.89 20.30
N ARG A 251 31.58 25.61 19.92
CA ARG A 251 30.28 24.92 20.00
C ARG A 251 30.47 23.41 20.18
N LEU A 252 29.74 22.84 21.14
CA LEU A 252 29.66 21.41 21.35
C LEU A 252 28.18 20.99 21.47
N ARG A 253 27.71 20.20 20.52
CA ARG A 253 26.33 19.70 20.49
C ARG A 253 26.32 18.19 20.38
N PHE A 254 25.60 17.53 21.26
CA PHE A 254 25.25 16.11 21.20
C PHE A 254 23.86 15.96 20.62
N TYR A 255 23.64 14.90 19.83
CA TYR A 255 22.30 14.62 19.30
C TYR A 255 22.06 13.12 19.13
N VAL A 256 20.78 12.76 19.18
CA VAL A 256 20.28 11.42 18.86
C VAL A 256 19.24 11.61 17.77
N THR A 257 19.31 10.78 16.74
CA THR A 257 18.33 10.75 15.65
C THR A 257 17.75 9.35 15.52
N ALA A 258 16.44 9.26 15.31
CA ALA A 258 15.78 8.03 14.91
C ALA A 258 15.07 8.27 13.57
N GLU A 259 15.37 7.43 12.58
CA GLU A 259 14.72 7.42 11.28
C GLU A 259 13.76 6.26 11.18
N ASN A 260 12.57 6.50 10.67
CA ASN A 260 11.46 5.54 10.56
C ASN A 260 11.18 4.73 11.84
N PRO A 261 11.21 5.33 13.06
CA PRO A 261 11.03 4.56 14.29
C PRO A 261 9.64 3.96 14.45
N CYS A 262 8.61 4.58 13.86
CA CYS A 262 7.22 4.13 13.96
C CYS A 262 6.45 4.35 12.65
N THR A 263 5.62 3.37 12.30
CA THR A 263 4.62 3.47 11.23
C THR A 263 3.29 2.93 11.74
N TRP A 264 2.23 3.76 11.66
CA TRP A 264 0.87 3.37 12.00
C TRP A 264 0.10 3.11 10.71
N ASN A 265 -0.40 1.91 10.54
CA ASN A 265 -1.13 1.47 9.35
C ASN A 265 -2.09 0.32 9.69
N LYS A 266 -2.96 -0.02 8.73
CA LYS A 266 -3.84 -1.20 8.76
C LYS A 266 -3.36 -2.32 7.85
N TYR A 267 -2.18 -2.17 7.29
CA TYR A 267 -1.59 -3.15 6.40
C TYR A 267 -1.24 -4.45 7.13
N ARG A 268 -0.88 -5.49 6.40
CA ARG A 268 -0.52 -6.78 6.99
C ARG A 268 0.74 -6.63 7.86
N LYS A 269 0.68 -7.10 9.10
CA LYS A 269 1.80 -7.02 10.05
C LYS A 269 3.06 -7.69 9.46
N GLY A 270 4.17 -7.00 9.53
CA GLY A 270 5.45 -7.44 8.96
C GLY A 270 5.71 -6.96 7.54
N TRP A 271 4.72 -6.32 6.90
CA TRP A 271 4.84 -5.76 5.55
C TRP A 271 4.68 -4.24 5.58
N ASP A 272 5.45 -3.54 4.76
CA ASP A 272 5.40 -2.09 4.68
C ASP A 272 4.40 -1.65 3.60
N PRO A 273 3.42 -0.76 3.91
CA PRO A 273 2.42 -0.31 2.97
C PRO A 273 2.97 0.54 1.82
N GLU A 274 4.16 1.11 1.96
CA GLU A 274 4.80 1.95 0.92
C GLU A 274 5.47 1.11 -0.17
N ILE A 275 5.68 -0.18 0.08
CA ILE A 275 6.42 -1.07 -0.80
C ILE A 275 5.48 -1.99 -1.56
N ASN A 276 5.75 -2.17 -2.85
CA ASN A 276 5.06 -3.17 -3.66
C ASN A 276 5.46 -4.58 -3.21
N SER A 277 4.50 -5.39 -2.86
CA SER A 277 4.73 -6.59 -2.07
C SER A 277 4.48 -7.87 -2.84
N ASP A 278 5.39 -8.23 -3.73
CA ASP A 278 5.51 -9.59 -4.25
C ASP A 278 6.49 -10.46 -3.42
N GLY A 279 7.08 -9.86 -2.37
CA GLY A 279 8.09 -10.49 -1.50
C GLY A 279 9.54 -10.26 -1.92
N ARG A 280 9.79 -9.53 -3.00
CA ARG A 280 11.13 -9.28 -3.56
C ARG A 280 11.55 -7.83 -3.37
N TYR A 281 11.77 -7.40 -2.14
CA TYR A 281 12.16 -6.02 -1.86
C TYR A 281 13.09 -5.92 -0.64
N TYR A 282 13.79 -4.79 -0.55
CA TYR A 282 14.55 -4.47 0.63
C TYR A 282 13.67 -3.73 1.65
N PRO A 283 13.56 -4.21 2.90
CA PRO A 283 12.69 -3.58 3.90
C PRO A 283 13.16 -2.18 4.28
N ILE A 284 12.22 -1.30 4.60
CA ILE A 284 12.52 0.01 5.17
C ILE A 284 13.05 -0.20 6.59
N LEU A 285 14.28 0.24 6.84
CA LEU A 285 14.94 0.09 8.13
C LEU A 285 14.60 1.24 9.07
N SER A 286 14.52 0.92 10.36
CA SER A 286 14.62 1.91 11.43
C SER A 286 16.09 2.09 11.81
N THR A 287 16.57 3.33 11.73
CA THR A 287 17.98 3.66 12.01
C THR A 287 18.04 4.59 13.21
N TYR A 288 18.96 4.29 14.12
CA TYR A 288 19.23 5.11 15.30
C TYR A 288 20.67 5.59 15.25
N THR A 289 20.88 6.88 15.34
CA THR A 289 22.19 7.51 15.25
C THR A 289 22.45 8.39 16.47
N PHE A 290 23.62 8.24 17.06
CA PHE A 290 24.17 9.18 18.03
C PHE A 290 25.30 9.98 17.38
N GLY A 291 25.29 11.28 17.56
CA GLY A 291 26.31 12.14 16.96
C GLY A 291 26.76 13.29 17.87
N VAL A 292 27.92 13.80 17.54
CA VAL A 292 28.55 14.97 18.20
C VAL A 292 28.97 15.97 17.14
N ASN A 293 28.55 17.22 17.31
CA ASN A 293 29.02 18.35 16.50
C ASN A 293 29.98 19.18 17.35
N LEU A 294 31.21 19.30 16.90
CA LEU A 294 32.27 20.03 17.54
C LEU A 294 32.76 21.12 16.60
N LYS A 295 32.87 22.35 17.15
CA LYS A 295 33.45 23.49 16.45
C LYS A 295 34.44 24.22 17.39
N PHE A 296 35.64 24.43 16.89
CA PHE A 296 36.71 25.19 17.56
C PHE A 296 36.67 26.67 17.20
#